data_a2526910ce9376d4885f7a64efca5eec
#
_entry.id   a2526910ce9376d4885f7a64efca5eec
#
_cell.length_a   1.000
_cell.length_b   1.000
_cell.length_c   1.000
_cell.angle_alpha   90.00
_cell.angle_beta   90.00
_cell.angle_gamma   90.00
#
_symmetry.space_group_name_H-M   'P 1'
#
loop_
_entity.id
_entity.type
_entity.pdbx_description
1 polymer ?
#
loop_
_entity_poly.entity_id
_entity_poly.type
_entity_poly.pdbx_seq_one_letter_code
_entity_poly.pdbx_strand_id
1 'polypeptide(L)'
;VTGVQTCALPICRSYRSYKPEQITDEQLNAVLEAGTYAPTSRGLQSPFIVAVQNEELKARLAQMNAEIMGVTTNPYYDAPTYVLVFVPADAPNGIQDASLVLENMMLAAHAQGLGSCWIHREREMFATEEGKNLMKQWNLPEGLVGIGALALGYPDNEPAPAKPRKEGYTRIIR
;
A
#
# COMPACT_ATOMS: atom_id res chain seq x y z
N VAL A 1 -4.12 -10.26 25.79
CA VAL A 1 -4.12 -9.21 24.75
C VAL A 1 -2.81 -8.39 24.73
N THR A 2 -1.82 -8.75 25.53
CA THR A 2 -0.64 -7.89 25.76
C THR A 2 0.62 -8.31 25.01
N GLY A 3 0.62 -9.41 24.25
CA GLY A 3 1.81 -9.92 23.59
C GLY A 3 2.09 -9.39 22.16
N VAL A 4 1.09 -8.87 21.48
CA VAL A 4 1.19 -8.52 20.05
C VAL A 4 1.78 -7.14 19.81
N GLN A 5 1.61 -6.20 20.71
CA GLN A 5 1.98 -4.80 20.49
C GLN A 5 3.48 -4.49 20.56
N THR A 6 4.23 -5.21 21.38
CA THR A 6 5.68 -4.96 21.55
C THR A 6 6.54 -5.58 20.44
N CYS A 7 6.04 -6.59 19.74
CA CYS A 7 6.77 -7.27 18.67
C CYS A 7 6.47 -6.73 17.28
N ALA A 8 5.38 -5.98 17.07
CA ALA A 8 4.94 -5.55 15.74
C ALA A 8 5.92 -4.57 15.08
N LEU A 9 6.47 -3.62 15.81
CA LEU A 9 7.32 -2.56 15.25
C LEU A 9 8.64 -3.05 14.63
N PRO A 10 9.38 -4.02 15.21
CA PRO A 10 10.59 -4.54 14.60
C PRO A 10 10.34 -5.50 13.42
N ILE A 11 9.13 -6.04 13.29
CA ILE A 11 8.80 -7.12 12.35
C ILE A 11 8.11 -6.65 11.08
N CYS A 12 7.49 -5.46 11.06
CA CYS A 12 6.98 -4.88 9.83
C CYS A 12 8.13 -4.61 8.85
N ARG A 13 8.16 -5.33 7.75
CA ARG A 13 9.23 -5.30 6.74
C ARG A 13 8.65 -5.25 5.35
N SER A 14 9.40 -4.62 4.43
CA SER A 14 9.08 -4.66 3.00
C SER A 14 9.48 -6.01 2.42
N TYR A 15 8.51 -6.77 1.97
CA TYR A 15 8.69 -8.00 1.19
C TYR A 15 8.76 -7.66 -0.30
N ARG A 16 9.67 -8.30 -1.04
CA ARG A 16 9.92 -8.06 -2.46
C ARG A 16 10.02 -9.35 -3.27
N SER A 17 9.44 -10.42 -2.73
CA SER A 17 9.29 -11.71 -3.38
C SER A 17 8.04 -12.37 -2.82
N TYR A 18 7.17 -12.81 -3.70
CA TYR A 18 5.85 -13.34 -3.35
C TYR A 18 5.63 -14.67 -4.04
N LYS A 19 4.90 -15.55 -3.37
CA LYS A 19 4.37 -16.75 -4.00
C LYS A 19 3.30 -16.36 -5.02
N PRO A 20 3.12 -17.14 -6.09
CA PRO A 20 2.12 -16.83 -7.14
C PRO A 20 0.68 -17.05 -6.69
N GLU A 21 0.46 -17.77 -5.59
CA GLU A 21 -0.87 -18.07 -5.09
C GLU A 21 -1.57 -16.81 -4.56
N GLN A 22 -2.86 -16.67 -4.87
CA GLN A 22 -3.68 -15.56 -4.43
C GLN A 22 -4.02 -15.69 -2.95
N ILE A 23 -4.04 -14.57 -2.24
CA ILE A 23 -4.52 -14.50 -0.85
C ILE A 23 -6.03 -14.76 -0.79
N THR A 24 -6.52 -15.22 0.36
CA THR A 24 -7.95 -15.47 0.52
C THR A 24 -8.76 -14.18 0.62
N ASP A 25 -10.05 -14.25 0.30
CA ASP A 25 -10.96 -13.10 0.42
C ASP A 25 -11.05 -12.60 1.87
N GLU A 26 -11.01 -13.51 2.85
CA GLU A 26 -11.00 -13.15 4.26
C GLU A 26 -9.76 -12.34 4.64
N GLN A 27 -8.58 -12.77 4.17
CA GLN A 27 -7.33 -12.06 4.42
C GLN A 27 -7.33 -10.69 3.73
N LEU A 28 -7.78 -10.63 2.47
CA LEU A 28 -7.89 -9.36 1.75
C LEU A 28 -8.84 -8.40 2.48
N ASN A 29 -10.04 -8.87 2.82
CA ASN A 29 -11.04 -8.05 3.52
C ASN A 29 -10.52 -7.55 4.88
N ALA A 30 -9.84 -8.38 5.66
CA ALA A 30 -9.24 -7.97 6.93
C ALA A 30 -8.18 -6.86 6.76
N VAL A 31 -7.38 -6.94 5.70
CA VAL A 31 -6.39 -5.90 5.36
C VAL A 31 -7.08 -4.60 4.93
N LEU A 32 -8.07 -4.69 4.03
CA LEU A 32 -8.81 -3.52 3.56
C LEU A 32 -9.60 -2.85 4.70
N GLU A 33 -10.26 -3.63 5.54
CA GLU A 33 -10.98 -3.14 6.71
C GLU A 33 -10.05 -2.37 7.65
N ALA A 34 -8.86 -2.91 7.97
CA ALA A 34 -7.88 -2.22 8.80
C ALA A 34 -7.50 -0.85 8.23
N GLY A 35 -7.41 -0.72 6.91
CA GLY A 35 -7.19 0.56 6.24
C GLY A 35 -8.28 1.58 6.57
N THR A 36 -9.54 1.16 6.61
CA THR A 36 -10.68 2.06 6.90
C THR A 36 -10.69 2.60 8.33
N TYR A 37 -10.00 1.94 9.27
CA TYR A 37 -9.87 2.38 10.66
C TYR A 37 -8.65 3.30 10.91
N ALA A 38 -7.86 3.62 9.89
CA ALA A 38 -6.78 4.58 10.05
C ALA A 38 -7.32 5.96 10.45
N PRO A 39 -6.65 6.68 11.36
CA PRO A 39 -7.07 8.04 11.68
C PRO A 39 -6.94 8.93 10.45
N THR A 40 -7.96 9.77 10.24
CA THR A 40 -7.97 10.77 9.16
C THR A 40 -8.23 12.15 9.72
N SER A 41 -7.74 13.17 9.01
CA SER A 41 -7.94 14.57 9.39
C SER A 41 -9.42 14.85 9.62
N ARG A 42 -9.76 15.35 10.82
CA ARG A 42 -11.14 15.66 11.26
C ARG A 42 -12.11 14.46 11.16
N GLY A 43 -11.62 13.25 11.06
CA GLY A 43 -12.44 12.06 10.89
C GLY A 43 -13.18 12.01 9.54
N LEU A 44 -12.64 12.66 8.50
CA LEU A 44 -13.31 12.80 7.19
C LEU A 44 -13.36 11.51 6.39
N GLN A 45 -12.52 10.52 6.71
CA GLN A 45 -12.44 9.22 6.01
C GLN A 45 -12.33 9.41 4.48
N SER A 46 -11.53 10.40 4.07
CA SER A 46 -11.40 10.81 2.66
C SER A 46 -10.63 9.86 1.74
N PRO A 47 -9.73 8.96 2.22
CA PRO A 47 -9.04 8.02 1.33
C PRO A 47 -9.97 6.99 0.71
N PHE A 48 -9.69 6.63 -0.56
CA PHE A 48 -10.32 5.55 -1.31
C PHE A 48 -9.30 4.42 -1.49
N ILE A 49 -9.73 3.19 -1.24
CA ILE A 49 -8.89 1.99 -1.34
C ILE A 49 -9.40 1.14 -2.50
N VAL A 50 -8.51 0.76 -3.41
CA VAL A 50 -8.83 -0.09 -4.57
C VAL A 50 -7.90 -1.30 -4.58
N ALA A 51 -8.46 -2.50 -4.45
CA ALA A 51 -7.71 -3.75 -4.60
C ALA A 51 -7.82 -4.26 -6.04
N VAL A 52 -6.68 -4.65 -6.61
CA VAL A 52 -6.57 -5.17 -7.99
C VAL A 52 -5.93 -6.55 -7.94
N GLN A 53 -6.69 -7.55 -8.40
CA GLN A 53 -6.27 -8.95 -8.53
C GLN A 53 -6.35 -9.46 -9.96
N ASN A 54 -6.97 -8.68 -10.86
CA ASN A 54 -7.05 -9.02 -12.28
C ASN A 54 -5.65 -8.95 -12.91
N GLU A 55 -5.21 -10.04 -13.54
CA GLU A 55 -3.85 -10.19 -14.05
C GLU A 55 -3.49 -9.16 -15.13
N GLU A 56 -4.42 -8.89 -16.07
CA GLU A 56 -4.19 -7.93 -17.15
C GLU A 56 -4.03 -6.49 -16.59
N LEU A 57 -4.88 -6.12 -15.64
CA LEU A 57 -4.79 -4.81 -14.98
C LEU A 57 -3.50 -4.69 -14.14
N LYS A 58 -3.10 -5.74 -13.40
CA LYS A 58 -1.85 -5.74 -12.65
C LYS A 58 -0.65 -5.57 -13.58
N ALA A 59 -0.61 -6.33 -14.68
CA ALA A 59 0.46 -6.21 -15.67
C ALA A 59 0.52 -4.78 -16.24
N ARG A 60 -0.63 -4.17 -16.54
CA ARG A 60 -0.68 -2.82 -17.06
C ARG A 60 -0.23 -1.77 -16.03
N LEU A 61 -0.67 -1.87 -14.78
CA LEU A 61 -0.23 -0.99 -13.69
C LEU A 61 1.28 -1.11 -13.46
N ALA A 62 1.80 -2.33 -13.47
CA ALA A 62 3.24 -2.58 -13.35
C ALA A 62 4.03 -1.92 -14.49
N GLN A 63 3.54 -2.02 -15.72
CA GLN A 63 4.15 -1.38 -16.88
C GLN A 63 4.14 0.16 -16.74
N MET A 64 3.00 0.77 -16.41
CA MET A 64 2.89 2.23 -16.20
C MET A 64 3.88 2.71 -15.14
N ASN A 65 4.01 1.98 -14.03
CA ASN A 65 4.95 2.33 -12.97
C ASN A 65 6.41 2.19 -13.42
N ALA A 66 6.73 1.08 -14.12
CA ALA A 66 8.06 0.82 -14.66
C ALA A 66 8.50 1.88 -15.70
N GLU A 67 7.59 2.31 -16.57
CA GLU A 67 7.83 3.39 -17.55
C GLU A 67 8.23 4.69 -16.86
N ILE A 68 7.50 5.11 -15.81
CA ILE A 68 7.82 6.30 -15.02
C ILE A 68 9.15 6.15 -14.29
N MET A 69 9.44 4.96 -13.79
CA MET A 69 10.68 4.65 -13.09
C MET A 69 11.89 4.54 -14.03
N GLY A 70 11.66 4.32 -15.34
CA GLY A 70 12.71 4.08 -16.32
C GLY A 70 13.40 2.71 -16.17
N VAL A 71 12.63 1.67 -15.77
CA VAL A 71 13.10 0.29 -15.58
C VAL A 71 12.28 -0.70 -16.38
N THR A 72 12.81 -1.91 -16.55
CA THR A 72 12.13 -3.02 -17.22
C THR A 72 11.59 -4.09 -16.27
N THR A 73 11.92 -3.97 -14.98
CA THR A 73 11.45 -4.89 -13.93
C THR A 73 10.08 -4.46 -13.41
N ASN A 74 9.30 -5.41 -12.87
CA ASN A 74 8.02 -5.11 -12.25
C ASN A 74 8.22 -4.44 -10.87
N PRO A 75 7.83 -3.15 -10.70
CA PRO A 75 8.01 -2.45 -9.42
C PRO A 75 7.11 -2.97 -8.28
N TYR A 76 6.10 -3.80 -8.60
CA TYR A 76 5.24 -4.46 -7.60
C TYR A 76 5.72 -5.88 -7.25
N TYR A 77 6.92 -6.28 -7.74
CA TYR A 77 7.55 -7.55 -7.38
C TYR A 77 6.69 -8.79 -7.67
N ASP A 78 5.89 -8.77 -8.74
CA ASP A 78 4.98 -9.84 -9.15
C ASP A 78 4.00 -10.29 -8.03
N ALA A 79 3.67 -9.40 -7.11
CA ALA A 79 2.70 -9.69 -6.06
C ALA A 79 1.33 -10.07 -6.65
N PRO A 80 0.62 -11.05 -6.05
CA PRO A 80 -0.69 -11.48 -6.56
C PRO A 80 -1.79 -10.42 -6.38
N THR A 81 -1.64 -9.49 -5.45
CA THR A 81 -2.60 -8.41 -5.19
C THR A 81 -1.90 -7.06 -5.10
N TYR A 82 -2.46 -6.03 -5.76
CA TYR A 82 -2.09 -4.63 -5.56
C TYR A 82 -3.22 -3.90 -4.86
N VAL A 83 -2.90 -3.11 -3.83
CA VAL A 83 -3.88 -2.28 -3.13
C VAL A 83 -3.47 -0.83 -3.26
N LEU A 84 -4.22 -0.05 -4.03
CA LEU A 84 -3.95 1.36 -4.31
C LEU A 84 -4.76 2.27 -3.39
N VAL A 85 -4.19 3.39 -3.00
CA VAL A 85 -4.86 4.38 -2.17
C VAL A 85 -4.87 5.74 -2.86
N PHE A 86 -6.06 6.33 -2.92
CA PHE A 86 -6.34 7.62 -3.52
C PHE A 86 -6.94 8.58 -2.49
N VAL A 87 -6.81 9.87 -2.74
CA VAL A 87 -7.45 10.92 -1.94
C VAL A 87 -7.96 12.03 -2.85
N PRO A 88 -8.97 12.84 -2.45
CA PRO A 88 -9.31 14.06 -3.14
C PRO A 88 -8.09 14.99 -3.24
N ALA A 89 -7.88 15.60 -4.39
CA ALA A 89 -6.73 16.49 -4.64
C ALA A 89 -6.72 17.72 -3.71
N ASP A 90 -7.88 18.14 -3.25
CA ASP A 90 -8.09 19.27 -2.35
C ASP A 90 -8.12 18.87 -0.86
N ALA A 91 -7.94 17.58 -0.53
CA ALA A 91 -7.87 17.12 0.86
C ALA A 91 -6.65 17.72 1.56
N PRO A 92 -6.81 18.55 2.61
CA PRO A 92 -5.70 19.33 3.20
C PRO A 92 -4.60 18.45 3.79
N ASN A 93 -4.92 17.24 4.25
CA ASN A 93 -3.98 16.26 4.79
C ASN A 93 -4.06 14.91 4.06
N GLY A 94 -4.46 14.92 2.79
CA GLY A 94 -4.73 13.68 2.03
C GLY A 94 -3.53 12.73 1.97
N ILE A 95 -2.31 13.26 1.80
CA ILE A 95 -1.08 12.44 1.77
C ILE A 95 -0.86 11.76 3.13
N GLN A 96 -1.01 12.49 4.23
CA GLN A 96 -0.83 11.95 5.57
C GLN A 96 -1.89 10.89 5.88
N ASP A 97 -3.16 11.20 5.61
CA ASP A 97 -4.28 10.30 5.82
C ASP A 97 -4.09 8.98 5.04
N ALA A 98 -3.76 9.06 3.74
CA ALA A 98 -3.49 7.88 2.91
C ALA A 98 -2.26 7.10 3.37
N SER A 99 -1.23 7.78 3.87
CA SER A 99 -0.03 7.12 4.42
C SER A 99 -0.38 6.30 5.66
N LEU A 100 -1.24 6.79 6.53
CA LEU A 100 -1.73 6.06 7.70
C LEU A 100 -2.63 4.87 7.29
N VAL A 101 -3.45 5.03 6.26
CA VAL A 101 -4.23 3.92 5.68
C VAL A 101 -3.32 2.81 5.18
N LEU A 102 -2.28 3.15 4.41
CA LEU A 102 -1.30 2.17 3.92
C LEU A 102 -0.57 1.48 5.08
N GLU A 103 -0.14 2.22 6.12
CA GLU A 103 0.53 1.64 7.29
C GLU A 103 -0.39 0.69 8.06
N ASN A 104 -1.66 1.06 8.33
CA ASN A 104 -2.62 0.15 8.98
C ASN A 104 -2.80 -1.15 8.18
N MET A 105 -2.90 -1.05 6.85
CA MET A 105 -3.00 -2.23 5.99
C MET A 105 -1.72 -3.08 6.03
N MET A 106 -0.53 -2.48 6.08
CA MET A 106 0.73 -3.21 6.20
C MET A 106 0.82 -3.98 7.53
N LEU A 107 0.38 -3.37 8.63
CA LEU A 107 0.33 -4.02 9.95
C LEU A 107 -0.67 -5.17 9.97
N ALA A 108 -1.85 -4.98 9.38
CA ALA A 108 -2.86 -6.03 9.26
C ALA A 108 -2.38 -7.18 8.36
N ALA A 109 -1.73 -6.89 7.24
CA ALA A 109 -1.14 -7.89 6.37
C ALA A 109 -0.14 -8.77 7.13
N HIS A 110 0.76 -8.14 7.90
CA HIS A 110 1.69 -8.89 8.75
C HIS A 110 0.97 -9.77 9.78
N ALA A 111 -0.07 -9.26 10.44
CA ALA A 111 -0.86 -10.03 11.41
C ALA A 111 -1.59 -11.23 10.78
N GLN A 112 -1.86 -11.19 9.47
CA GLN A 112 -2.45 -12.28 8.68
C GLN A 112 -1.40 -13.24 8.08
N GLY A 113 -0.11 -13.06 8.41
CA GLY A 113 0.98 -13.85 7.83
C GLY A 113 1.30 -13.48 6.37
N LEU A 114 0.85 -12.32 5.91
CA LEU A 114 1.11 -11.81 4.57
C LEU A 114 2.35 -10.90 4.55
N GLY A 115 3.02 -10.87 3.41
CA GLY A 115 4.04 -9.90 3.08
C GLY A 115 3.43 -8.69 2.39
N SER A 116 3.97 -7.51 2.66
CA SER A 116 3.61 -6.29 1.96
C SER A 116 4.81 -5.40 1.67
N CYS A 117 4.69 -4.57 0.65
CA CYS A 117 5.69 -3.55 0.33
C CYS A 117 4.98 -2.30 -0.18
N TRP A 118 5.33 -1.13 0.38
CA TRP A 118 4.86 0.15 -0.17
C TRP A 118 5.47 0.39 -1.55
N ILE A 119 4.62 0.66 -2.52
CA ILE A 119 4.96 1.06 -3.88
C ILE A 119 4.60 2.53 -4.05
N HIS A 120 5.39 3.23 -4.82
CA HIS A 120 5.25 4.67 -5.08
C HIS A 120 4.98 4.92 -6.56
N ARG A 121 4.67 6.16 -6.94
CA ARG A 121 4.38 6.71 -8.28
C ARG A 121 2.93 6.62 -8.73
N GLU A 122 2.02 6.24 -7.88
CA GLU A 122 0.59 6.25 -8.18
C GLU A 122 0.12 7.66 -8.55
N ARG A 123 0.77 8.71 -8.02
CA ARG A 123 0.45 10.10 -8.37
C ARG A 123 0.72 10.39 -9.84
N GLU A 124 1.88 10.02 -10.31
CA GLU A 124 2.30 10.21 -11.70
C GLU A 124 1.50 9.30 -12.64
N MET A 125 1.29 8.04 -12.27
CA MET A 125 0.51 7.08 -13.05
C MET A 125 -0.91 7.57 -13.30
N PHE A 126 -1.60 7.98 -12.25
CA PHE A 126 -3.02 8.39 -12.33
C PHE A 126 -3.21 9.86 -12.74
N ALA A 127 -2.13 10.62 -12.94
CA ALA A 127 -2.17 11.91 -13.64
C ALA A 127 -2.19 11.76 -15.17
N THR A 128 -1.81 10.61 -15.73
CA THR A 128 -1.87 10.32 -17.17
C THR A 128 -3.32 10.18 -17.64
N GLU A 129 -3.57 10.33 -18.95
CA GLU A 129 -4.90 10.08 -19.52
C GLU A 129 -5.36 8.63 -19.31
N GLU A 130 -4.43 7.69 -19.40
CA GLU A 130 -4.73 6.28 -19.13
C GLU A 130 -5.12 6.05 -17.67
N GLY A 131 -4.36 6.57 -16.72
CA GLY A 131 -4.67 6.46 -15.30
C GLY A 131 -6.02 7.09 -14.95
N LYS A 132 -6.36 8.24 -15.53
CA LYS A 132 -7.69 8.86 -15.40
C LYS A 132 -8.80 7.99 -15.97
N ASN A 133 -8.57 7.35 -17.10
CA ASN A 133 -9.53 6.43 -17.70
C ASN A 133 -9.76 5.18 -16.83
N LEU A 134 -8.71 4.63 -16.22
CA LEU A 134 -8.84 3.53 -15.26
C LEU A 134 -9.68 3.95 -14.05
N MET A 135 -9.43 5.11 -13.45
CA MET A 135 -10.25 5.61 -12.34
C MET A 135 -11.73 5.76 -12.71
N LYS A 136 -12.04 6.24 -13.93
CA LYS A 136 -13.42 6.30 -14.44
C LYS A 136 -14.04 4.92 -14.62
N GLN A 137 -13.30 3.96 -15.17
CA GLN A 137 -13.78 2.57 -15.32
C GLN A 137 -14.07 1.92 -13.96
N TRP A 138 -13.32 2.28 -12.92
CA TRP A 138 -13.54 1.82 -11.55
C TRP A 138 -14.62 2.60 -10.81
N ASN A 139 -15.31 3.53 -11.49
CA ASN A 139 -16.34 4.42 -10.91
C ASN A 139 -15.85 5.19 -9.69
N LEU A 140 -14.58 5.56 -9.66
CA LEU A 140 -14.05 6.41 -8.62
C LEU A 140 -14.52 7.87 -8.82
N PRO A 141 -14.70 8.63 -7.72
CA PRO A 141 -15.01 10.05 -7.82
C PRO A 141 -13.98 10.82 -8.66
N GLU A 142 -14.44 11.90 -9.30
CA GLU A 142 -13.54 12.80 -10.00
C GLU A 142 -12.64 13.58 -9.02
N GLY A 143 -11.48 14.01 -9.50
CA GLY A 143 -10.56 14.84 -8.71
C GLY A 143 -9.72 14.07 -7.68
N LEU A 144 -9.67 12.74 -7.76
CA LEU A 144 -8.76 11.94 -6.94
C LEU A 144 -7.33 11.98 -7.47
N VAL A 145 -6.38 11.86 -6.55
CA VAL A 145 -4.95 11.67 -6.83
C VAL A 145 -4.47 10.39 -6.15
N GLY A 146 -3.64 9.61 -6.83
CA GLY A 146 -2.98 8.44 -6.25
C GLY A 146 -1.92 8.86 -5.25
N ILE A 147 -1.79 8.13 -4.14
CA ILE A 147 -0.78 8.42 -3.11
C ILE A 147 0.27 7.31 -3.03
N GLY A 148 -0.15 6.09 -3.07
CA GLY A 148 0.72 4.93 -3.01
C GLY A 148 -0.07 3.65 -3.13
N ALA A 149 0.65 2.54 -3.23
CA ALA A 149 0.05 1.21 -3.24
C ALA A 149 0.80 0.25 -2.33
N LEU A 150 0.18 -0.89 -2.07
CA LEU A 150 0.83 -2.07 -1.50
C LEU A 150 0.91 -3.17 -2.57
N ALA A 151 2.09 -3.71 -2.76
CA ALA A 151 2.27 -5.07 -3.24
C ALA A 151 1.95 -6.00 -2.07
N LEU A 152 1.03 -6.96 -2.23
CA LEU A 152 0.47 -7.78 -1.16
C LEU A 152 0.36 -9.24 -1.60
N GLY A 153 0.79 -10.17 -0.75
CA GLY A 153 0.74 -11.61 -1.04
C GLY A 153 1.42 -12.45 0.01
N TYR A 154 1.45 -13.77 -0.18
CA TYR A 154 2.25 -14.66 0.67
C TYR A 154 3.74 -14.43 0.39
N PRO A 155 4.56 -14.21 1.44
CA PRO A 155 5.99 -14.05 1.24
C PRO A 155 6.63 -15.37 0.75
N ASP A 156 7.52 -15.27 -0.24
CA ASP A 156 8.28 -16.40 -0.76
C ASP A 156 9.59 -16.65 0.01
N ASN A 157 10.07 -15.61 0.70
CA ASN A 157 11.28 -15.67 1.50
C ASN A 157 11.18 -14.76 2.74
N GLU A 158 12.08 -14.98 3.70
CA GLU A 158 12.23 -14.09 4.85
C GLU A 158 12.84 -12.75 4.41
N PRO A 159 12.36 -11.63 4.96
CA PRO A 159 12.92 -10.33 4.65
C PRO A 159 14.33 -10.18 5.24
N ALA A 160 15.15 -9.36 4.63
CA ALA A 160 16.47 -9.05 5.18
C ALA A 160 16.38 -8.55 6.63
N PRO A 161 17.34 -8.88 7.50
CA PRO A 161 17.34 -8.42 8.89
C PRO A 161 17.17 -6.90 9.00
N ALA A 162 16.48 -6.45 10.06
CA ALA A 162 16.32 -5.02 10.29
C ALA A 162 17.69 -4.36 10.52
N LYS A 163 17.95 -3.26 9.81
CA LYS A 163 19.15 -2.46 10.08
C LYS A 163 19.10 -1.87 11.50
N PRO A 164 20.23 -1.71 12.20
CA PRO A 164 20.28 -0.99 13.46
C PRO A 164 19.61 0.38 13.32
N ARG A 165 18.95 0.82 14.38
CA ARG A 165 18.36 2.16 14.39
C ARG A 165 19.46 3.20 14.49
N LYS A 166 19.27 4.33 13.81
CA LYS A 166 20.21 5.45 13.84
C LYS A 166 20.31 6.00 15.26
N GLU A 167 21.52 6.25 15.76
CA GLU A 167 21.74 6.96 17.03
C GLU A 167 21.14 8.38 16.96
N GLY A 168 20.59 8.82 18.08
CA GLY A 168 19.98 10.15 18.17
C GLY A 168 18.67 10.29 17.38
N TYR A 169 18.03 9.17 17.00
CA TYR A 169 16.75 9.16 16.29
C TYR A 169 15.62 9.82 17.11
N THR A 170 15.71 9.75 18.42
CA THR A 170 14.74 10.37 19.34
C THR A 170 15.42 11.36 20.26
N ARG A 171 14.69 12.37 20.69
CA ARG A 171 15.13 13.34 21.69
C ARG A 171 13.99 13.67 22.63
N ILE A 172 14.26 13.69 23.93
CA ILE A 172 13.30 14.09 24.95
C ILE A 172 13.72 15.46 25.46
N ILE A 173 12.85 16.44 25.36
CA ILE A 173 13.01 17.79 25.95
C ILE A 173 12.10 17.84 27.17
N ARG A 174 12.68 18.23 28.33
CA ARG A 174 11.97 18.35 29.61
C ARG A 174 12.12 19.74 30.16
#